data_4cbe4dffa79f3cb9d7516309f6f09a2a
#
_entry.id   4cbe4dffa79f3cb9d7516309f6f09a2a
#
_cell.length_a   1.000
_cell.length_b   1.000
_cell.length_c   1.000
_cell.angle_alpha   90.00
_cell.angle_beta   90.00
_cell.angle_gamma   90.00
#
_symmetry.space_group_name_H-M   'P 1'
#
loop_
_entity.id
_entity.type
_entity.pdbx_description
1 polymer ?
#
loop_
_entity_poly.entity_id
_entity_poly.type
_entity_poly.pdbx_seq_one_letter_code
_entity_poly.pdbx_strand_id
1 'polypeptide(L)'
;VGRQEVVAAVLRSAADLFAERGPAATSIRDIAAHSRVNHGLIHRHFGSKEGLVGAVLDYLGEHLARLLADGADGASISVAVERQLRVIARVSLDGYQIGELQRRFPTMELLLESVAARHPTERGARLAAAHTIALQMGWCLFGGFLRASTGLEDLDDRTFARSVGTTVAKILEPEAPAAE
;
A
#
# COMPACT_ATOMS: atom_id res chain seq x y z
N VAL A 1 13.19 -2.21 -27.06
CA VAL A 1 12.47 -2.14 -25.77
C VAL A 1 11.12 -2.81 -25.98
N GLY A 2 10.88 -3.91 -25.29
CA GLY A 2 9.64 -4.67 -25.43
C GLY A 2 8.44 -3.94 -24.84
N ARG A 3 7.21 -4.29 -25.26
CA ARG A 3 5.96 -3.70 -24.76
C ARG A 3 5.87 -3.80 -23.22
N GLN A 4 6.28 -4.93 -22.64
CA GLN A 4 6.22 -5.16 -21.20
C GLN A 4 7.22 -4.27 -20.44
N GLU A 5 8.41 -4.03 -20.98
CA GLU A 5 9.41 -3.15 -20.38
C GLU A 5 8.94 -1.70 -20.33
N VAL A 6 8.26 -1.23 -21.39
CA VAL A 6 7.65 0.11 -21.45
C VAL A 6 6.59 0.26 -20.36
N VAL A 7 5.66 -0.69 -20.26
CA VAL A 7 4.60 -0.69 -19.24
C VAL A 7 5.19 -0.69 -17.83
N ALA A 8 6.17 -1.56 -17.57
CA ALA A 8 6.82 -1.62 -16.27
C ALA A 8 7.56 -0.33 -15.90
N ALA A 9 8.24 0.32 -16.87
CA ALA A 9 8.92 1.59 -16.65
C ALA A 9 7.92 2.72 -16.29
N VAL A 10 6.79 2.78 -16.99
CA VAL A 10 5.73 3.76 -16.73
C VAL A 10 5.11 3.53 -15.35
N LEU A 11 4.77 2.29 -14.99
CA LEU A 11 4.16 1.96 -13.69
C LEU A 11 5.09 2.28 -12.52
N ARG A 12 6.40 1.97 -12.63
CA ARG A 12 7.39 2.35 -11.60
C ARG A 12 7.46 3.86 -11.43
N SER A 13 7.61 4.59 -12.53
CA SER A 13 7.70 6.06 -12.51
C SER A 13 6.43 6.73 -11.99
N ALA A 14 5.27 6.23 -12.39
CA ALA A 14 3.99 6.73 -11.90
C ALA A 14 3.83 6.45 -10.40
N ALA A 15 4.20 5.25 -9.92
CA ALA A 15 4.13 4.91 -8.51
C ALA A 15 5.04 5.80 -7.65
N ASP A 16 6.25 6.14 -8.13
CA ASP A 16 7.17 7.04 -7.42
C ASP A 16 6.57 8.45 -7.31
N LEU A 17 6.09 9.00 -8.42
CA LEU A 17 5.50 10.33 -8.46
C LEU A 17 4.17 10.41 -7.67
N PHE A 18 3.36 9.35 -7.70
CA PHE A 18 2.12 9.30 -6.92
C PHE A 18 2.40 9.17 -5.42
N ALA A 19 3.43 8.43 -5.01
CA ALA A 19 3.84 8.37 -3.60
C ALA A 19 4.37 9.72 -3.10
N GLU A 20 5.09 10.47 -3.95
CA GLU A 20 5.68 11.77 -3.63
C GLU A 20 4.61 12.88 -3.50
N ARG A 21 3.79 13.05 -4.54
CA ARG A 21 2.92 14.23 -4.67
C ARG A 21 1.46 13.94 -5.06
N GLY A 22 1.10 12.68 -5.21
CA GLY A 22 -0.24 12.26 -5.58
C GLY A 22 -0.58 12.36 -7.07
N PRO A 23 -1.62 11.64 -7.52
CA PRO A 23 -2.05 11.70 -8.91
C PRO A 23 -2.58 13.09 -9.31
N ALA A 24 -3.26 13.85 -8.45
CA ALA A 24 -3.76 15.18 -8.80
C ALA A 24 -2.64 16.12 -9.25
N ALA A 25 -1.50 16.11 -8.53
CA ALA A 25 -0.33 16.95 -8.83
C ALA A 25 0.64 16.34 -9.86
N THR A 26 0.31 15.19 -10.47
CA THR A 26 1.18 14.49 -11.43
C THR A 26 0.50 14.42 -12.81
N SER A 27 1.08 15.01 -13.82
CA SER A 27 0.57 14.91 -15.20
C SER A 27 1.12 13.68 -15.92
N ILE A 28 0.44 13.23 -17.00
CA ILE A 28 0.97 12.18 -17.88
C ILE A 28 2.31 12.60 -18.52
N ARG A 29 2.52 13.92 -18.74
CA ARG A 29 3.79 14.43 -19.26
C ARG A 29 4.93 14.27 -18.24
N ASP A 30 4.67 14.48 -16.95
CA ASP A 30 5.66 14.27 -15.89
C ASP A 30 6.08 12.80 -15.85
N ILE A 31 5.10 11.88 -15.93
CA ILE A 31 5.36 10.45 -15.96
C ILE A 31 6.14 10.05 -17.22
N ALA A 32 5.80 10.63 -18.38
CA ALA A 32 6.52 10.40 -19.64
C ALA A 32 7.98 10.84 -19.53
N ALA A 33 8.23 12.03 -18.98
CA ALA A 33 9.57 12.54 -18.76
C ALA A 33 10.36 11.67 -17.77
N HIS A 34 9.77 11.31 -16.64
CA HIS A 34 10.40 10.50 -15.60
C HIS A 34 10.71 9.07 -16.07
N SER A 35 9.78 8.44 -16.79
CA SER A 35 9.94 7.09 -17.34
C SER A 35 10.76 7.02 -18.62
N ARG A 36 11.04 8.16 -19.26
CA ARG A 36 11.64 8.28 -20.59
C ARG A 36 10.84 7.54 -21.66
N VAL A 37 9.52 7.51 -21.51
CA VAL A 37 8.59 6.89 -22.46
C VAL A 37 7.76 7.98 -23.14
N ASN A 38 7.50 7.80 -24.43
CA ASN A 38 6.65 8.74 -25.18
C ASN A 38 5.24 8.78 -24.59
N HIS A 39 4.73 9.98 -24.33
CA HIS A 39 3.43 10.21 -23.70
C HIS A 39 2.26 9.57 -24.49
N GLY A 40 2.34 9.51 -25.84
CA GLY A 40 1.35 8.82 -26.65
C GLY A 40 1.30 7.30 -26.42
N LEU A 41 2.44 6.68 -26.06
CA LEU A 41 2.47 5.28 -25.65
C LEU A 41 1.78 5.06 -24.30
N ILE A 42 1.94 5.98 -23.35
CA ILE A 42 1.25 5.91 -22.06
C ILE A 42 -0.26 5.94 -22.28
N HIS A 43 -0.74 6.89 -23.10
CA HIS A 43 -2.17 6.98 -23.43
C HIS A 43 -2.68 5.72 -24.14
N ARG A 44 -1.90 5.16 -25.06
CA ARG A 44 -2.25 3.93 -25.78
C ARG A 44 -2.36 2.72 -24.84
N HIS A 45 -1.55 2.64 -23.79
CA HIS A 45 -1.53 1.50 -22.87
C HIS A 45 -2.57 1.60 -21.77
N PHE A 46 -2.77 2.79 -21.22
CA PHE A 46 -3.58 2.99 -20.02
C PHE A 46 -4.88 3.76 -20.28
N GLY A 47 -5.06 4.31 -21.48
CA GLY A 47 -6.25 5.04 -21.90
C GLY A 47 -6.35 6.41 -21.24
N SER A 48 -6.72 6.45 -19.97
CA SER A 48 -6.88 7.67 -19.19
C SER A 48 -5.92 7.73 -18.00
N LYS A 49 -5.92 8.87 -17.30
CA LYS A 49 -5.18 9.02 -16.04
C LYS A 49 -5.74 8.11 -14.96
N GLU A 50 -7.04 7.98 -14.88
CA GLU A 50 -7.75 7.06 -13.97
C GLU A 50 -7.35 5.61 -14.27
N GLY A 51 -7.29 5.22 -15.53
CA GLY A 51 -6.81 3.89 -15.95
C GLY A 51 -5.35 3.64 -15.53
N LEU A 52 -4.49 4.66 -15.61
CA LEU A 52 -3.12 4.57 -15.12
C LEU A 52 -3.07 4.48 -13.58
N VAL A 53 -3.90 5.25 -12.86
CA VAL A 53 -3.98 5.15 -11.39
C VAL A 53 -4.38 3.74 -10.96
N GLY A 54 -5.43 3.16 -11.56
CA GLY A 54 -5.82 1.78 -11.30
C GLY A 54 -4.70 0.77 -11.57
N ALA A 55 -4.03 0.91 -12.72
CA ALA A 55 -2.90 0.04 -13.07
C ALA A 55 -1.71 0.17 -12.11
N VAL A 56 -1.46 1.36 -11.54
CA VAL A 56 -0.43 1.56 -10.51
C VAL A 56 -0.81 0.88 -9.20
N LEU A 57 -2.07 0.97 -8.78
CA LEU A 57 -2.56 0.29 -7.58
C LEU A 57 -2.43 -1.24 -7.71
N ASP A 58 -2.85 -1.80 -8.86
CA ASP A 58 -2.70 -3.22 -9.14
C ASP A 58 -1.22 -3.64 -9.15
N TYR A 59 -0.35 -2.88 -9.83
CA TYR A 59 1.08 -3.14 -9.88
C TYR A 59 1.73 -3.19 -8.50
N LEU A 60 1.40 -2.25 -7.60
CA LEU A 60 1.94 -2.20 -6.25
C LEU A 60 1.44 -3.36 -5.40
N GLY A 61 0.14 -3.70 -5.48
CA GLY A 61 -0.44 -4.83 -4.78
C GLY A 61 0.18 -6.16 -5.21
N GLU A 62 0.32 -6.38 -6.52
CA GLU A 62 0.97 -7.58 -7.07
C GLU A 62 2.46 -7.66 -6.73
N HIS A 63 3.16 -6.53 -6.69
CA HIS A 63 4.56 -6.48 -6.30
C HIS A 63 4.76 -6.89 -4.85
N LEU A 64 3.99 -6.32 -3.93
CA LEU A 64 4.07 -6.67 -2.51
C LEU A 64 3.63 -8.12 -2.26
N ALA A 65 2.57 -8.59 -2.91
CA ALA A 65 2.13 -9.98 -2.79
C ALA A 65 3.21 -10.97 -3.22
N ARG A 66 3.95 -10.67 -4.30
CA ARG A 66 5.09 -11.49 -4.74
C ARG A 66 6.21 -11.48 -3.72
N LEU A 67 6.61 -10.31 -3.18
CA LEU A 67 7.64 -10.23 -2.15
C LEU A 67 7.29 -11.08 -0.92
N LEU A 68 6.02 -11.07 -0.51
CA LEU A 68 5.54 -11.90 0.60
C LEU A 68 5.58 -13.40 0.25
N ALA A 69 5.13 -13.79 -0.94
CA ALA A 69 5.13 -15.17 -1.40
C ALA A 69 6.56 -15.75 -1.57
N ASP A 70 7.49 -14.93 -2.05
CA ASP A 70 8.89 -15.31 -2.27
C ASP A 70 9.72 -15.30 -0.98
N GLY A 71 9.14 -14.90 0.16
CA GLY A 71 9.84 -14.81 1.45
C GLY A 71 10.95 -13.75 1.45
N ALA A 72 10.72 -12.61 0.78
CA ALA A 72 11.68 -11.52 0.74
C ALA A 72 12.04 -11.01 2.15
N ASP A 73 13.19 -10.38 2.28
CA ASP A 73 13.64 -9.81 3.55
C ASP A 73 12.70 -8.70 4.06
N GLY A 74 12.67 -8.53 5.39
CA GLY A 74 11.75 -7.59 6.04
C GLY A 74 11.96 -6.13 5.62
N ALA A 75 13.18 -5.74 5.22
CA ALA A 75 13.45 -4.38 4.76
C ALA A 75 12.81 -4.13 3.40
N SER A 76 12.95 -5.06 2.44
CA SER A 76 12.31 -5.02 1.13
C SER A 76 10.79 -4.96 1.24
N ILE A 77 10.20 -5.80 2.11
CA ILE A 77 8.75 -5.80 2.38
C ILE A 77 8.33 -4.45 2.97
N SER A 78 9.05 -3.91 3.95
CA SER A 78 8.73 -2.63 4.60
C SER A 78 8.70 -1.47 3.60
N VAL A 79 9.69 -1.39 2.72
CA VAL A 79 9.76 -0.37 1.66
C VAL A 79 8.57 -0.48 0.69
N ALA A 80 8.22 -1.71 0.30
CA ALA A 80 7.09 -1.95 -0.61
C ALA A 80 5.74 -1.59 0.06
N VAL A 81 5.56 -1.95 1.33
CA VAL A 81 4.36 -1.59 2.13
C VAL A 81 4.25 -0.07 2.24
N GLU A 82 5.31 0.61 2.66
CA GLU A 82 5.31 2.07 2.81
C GLU A 82 4.94 2.76 1.50
N ARG A 83 5.55 2.35 0.39
CA ARG A 83 5.26 2.91 -0.93
C ARG A 83 3.80 2.69 -1.33
N GLN A 84 3.26 1.48 -1.14
CA GLN A 84 1.87 1.16 -1.45
C GLN A 84 0.91 1.99 -0.60
N LEU A 85 1.13 2.09 0.72
CA LEU A 85 0.27 2.85 1.62
C LEU A 85 0.29 4.35 1.30
N ARG A 86 1.45 4.92 0.97
CA ARG A 86 1.55 6.32 0.54
C ARG A 86 0.76 6.58 -0.74
N VAL A 87 0.85 5.70 -1.75
CA VAL A 87 0.07 5.84 -3.00
C VAL A 87 -1.42 5.73 -2.71
N ILE A 88 -1.86 4.73 -1.94
CA ILE A 88 -3.27 4.57 -1.54
C ILE A 88 -3.79 5.84 -0.87
N ALA A 89 -3.05 6.38 0.10
CA ALA A 89 -3.44 7.59 0.81
C ALA A 89 -3.57 8.80 -0.12
N ARG A 90 -2.59 9.03 -1.00
CA ARG A 90 -2.61 10.13 -1.96
C ARG A 90 -3.78 9.99 -2.95
N VAL A 91 -3.98 8.78 -3.50
CA VAL A 91 -5.09 8.49 -4.41
C VAL A 91 -6.44 8.77 -3.72
N SER A 92 -6.61 8.33 -2.46
CA SER A 92 -7.84 8.59 -1.70
C SER A 92 -8.06 10.08 -1.41
N LEU A 93 -7.01 10.81 -0.99
CA LEU A 93 -7.08 12.24 -0.68
C LEU A 93 -7.33 13.09 -1.93
N ASP A 94 -6.85 12.64 -3.09
CA ASP A 94 -7.11 13.27 -4.39
C ASP A 94 -8.54 12.97 -4.92
N GLY A 95 -9.37 12.25 -4.16
CA GLY A 95 -10.78 12.01 -4.46
C GLY A 95 -11.07 10.83 -5.37
N TYR A 96 -10.07 10.01 -5.70
CA TYR A 96 -10.29 8.80 -6.49
C TYR A 96 -10.97 7.70 -5.67
N GLN A 97 -11.95 7.02 -6.27
CA GLN A 97 -12.63 5.87 -5.66
C GLN A 97 -11.83 4.60 -5.92
N ILE A 98 -10.96 4.21 -4.98
CA ILE A 98 -10.04 3.08 -5.15
C ILE A 98 -10.80 1.80 -5.50
N GLY A 99 -11.94 1.52 -4.86
CA GLY A 99 -12.75 0.34 -5.13
C GLY A 99 -13.34 0.25 -6.54
N GLU A 100 -13.43 1.38 -7.27
CA GLU A 100 -13.83 1.41 -8.67
C GLU A 100 -12.64 1.21 -9.63
N LEU A 101 -11.46 1.68 -9.22
CA LEU A 101 -10.24 1.63 -10.01
C LEU A 101 -9.50 0.30 -9.86
N GLN A 102 -9.48 -0.25 -8.65
CA GLN A 102 -8.82 -1.50 -8.32
C GLN A 102 -9.86 -2.57 -7.97
N ARG A 103 -9.85 -3.68 -8.72
CA ARG A 103 -10.81 -4.79 -8.55
C ARG A 103 -10.27 -5.92 -7.70
N ARG A 104 -8.95 -6.01 -7.54
CA ARG A 104 -8.27 -7.06 -6.79
C ARG A 104 -7.35 -6.44 -5.76
N PHE A 105 -7.36 -7.01 -4.57
CA PHE A 105 -6.54 -6.54 -3.44
C PHE A 105 -5.66 -7.69 -2.94
N PRO A 106 -4.64 -8.13 -3.72
CA PRO A 106 -3.91 -9.36 -3.45
C PRO A 106 -3.23 -9.37 -2.07
N THR A 107 -2.73 -8.25 -1.59
CA THR A 107 -2.16 -8.16 -0.22
C THR A 107 -3.22 -8.26 0.86
N MET A 108 -4.43 -7.74 0.63
CA MET A 108 -5.55 -7.89 1.55
C MET A 108 -6.09 -9.33 1.54
N GLU A 109 -6.14 -9.97 0.38
CA GLU A 109 -6.52 -11.37 0.23
C GLU A 109 -5.57 -12.25 1.05
N LEU A 110 -4.24 -12.09 0.91
CA LEU A 110 -3.25 -12.82 1.71
C LEU A 110 -3.38 -12.56 3.22
N LEU A 111 -3.62 -11.31 3.62
CA LEU A 111 -3.83 -10.98 5.02
C LEU A 111 -5.08 -11.66 5.56
N LEU A 112 -6.20 -11.60 4.84
CA LEU A 112 -7.45 -12.25 5.23
C LEU A 112 -7.30 -13.77 5.33
N GLU A 113 -6.63 -14.42 4.38
CA GLU A 113 -6.31 -15.85 4.43
C GLU A 113 -5.50 -16.19 5.69
N SER A 114 -4.51 -15.36 6.03
CA SER A 114 -3.64 -15.59 7.19
C SER A 114 -4.37 -15.50 8.53
N VAL A 115 -5.46 -14.73 8.63
CA VAL A 115 -6.21 -14.50 9.87
C VAL A 115 -7.51 -15.29 9.93
N ALA A 116 -8.06 -15.72 8.81
CA ALA A 116 -9.38 -16.40 8.73
C ALA A 116 -9.46 -17.61 9.65
N ALA A 117 -8.41 -18.44 9.69
CA ALA A 117 -8.37 -19.65 10.52
C ALA A 117 -8.32 -19.36 12.04
N ARG A 118 -7.99 -18.13 12.45
CA ARG A 118 -7.85 -17.73 13.85
C ARG A 118 -9.12 -17.10 14.41
N HIS A 119 -10.00 -16.60 13.55
CA HIS A 119 -11.21 -15.88 13.96
C HIS A 119 -12.45 -16.75 13.84
N PRO A 120 -13.33 -16.73 14.86
CA PRO A 120 -14.57 -17.54 14.86
C PRO A 120 -15.58 -17.08 13.80
N THR A 121 -15.46 -15.86 13.30
CA THR A 121 -16.35 -15.28 12.28
C THR A 121 -15.56 -14.59 11.18
N GLU A 122 -16.06 -14.67 9.96
CA GLU A 122 -15.49 -13.94 8.81
C GLU A 122 -15.46 -12.42 9.05
N ARG A 123 -16.49 -11.88 9.72
CA ARG A 123 -16.55 -10.47 10.07
C ARG A 123 -15.42 -10.07 11.04
N GLY A 124 -15.11 -10.91 12.03
CA GLY A 124 -14.00 -10.70 12.96
C GLY A 124 -12.67 -10.65 12.24
N ALA A 125 -12.40 -11.62 11.35
CA ALA A 125 -11.20 -11.65 10.53
C ALA A 125 -11.06 -10.39 9.65
N ARG A 126 -12.14 -9.95 9.02
CA ARG A 126 -12.16 -8.72 8.19
C ARG A 126 -11.89 -7.46 9.02
N LEU A 127 -12.44 -7.35 10.23
CA LEU A 127 -12.18 -6.23 11.13
C LEU A 127 -10.73 -6.22 11.60
N ALA A 128 -10.17 -7.36 11.99
CA ALA A 128 -8.76 -7.48 12.39
C ALA A 128 -7.81 -7.06 11.25
N ALA A 129 -8.07 -7.52 10.03
CA ALA A 129 -7.31 -7.10 8.86
C ALA A 129 -7.43 -5.58 8.60
N ALA A 130 -8.63 -5.02 8.67
CA ALA A 130 -8.85 -3.59 8.47
C ALA A 130 -8.13 -2.74 9.55
N HIS A 131 -8.20 -3.12 10.81
CA HIS A 131 -7.52 -2.44 11.92
C HIS A 131 -5.99 -2.52 11.77
N THR A 132 -5.46 -3.65 11.31
CA THR A 132 -4.03 -3.80 11.04
C THR A 132 -3.54 -2.81 9.97
N ILE A 133 -4.26 -2.71 8.85
CA ILE A 133 -3.93 -1.77 7.79
C ILE A 133 -4.09 -0.32 8.26
N ALA A 134 -5.16 0.00 9.02
CA ALA A 134 -5.37 1.33 9.55
C ALA A 134 -4.24 1.76 10.50
N LEU A 135 -3.76 0.87 11.38
CA LEU A 135 -2.62 1.11 12.27
C LEU A 135 -1.34 1.38 11.46
N GLN A 136 -1.02 0.52 10.48
CA GLN A 136 0.16 0.66 9.65
C GLN A 136 0.11 1.94 8.82
N MET A 137 -1.05 2.27 8.25
CA MET A 137 -1.27 3.49 7.49
C MET A 137 -1.12 4.73 8.38
N GLY A 138 -1.67 4.71 9.59
CA GLY A 138 -1.52 5.79 10.56
C GLY A 138 -0.04 6.07 10.87
N TRP A 139 0.74 5.06 11.17
CA TRP A 139 2.17 5.22 11.43
C TRP A 139 2.99 5.61 10.19
N CYS A 140 2.65 5.06 9.02
CA CYS A 140 3.32 5.41 7.76
C CYS A 140 3.13 6.88 7.39
N LEU A 141 1.93 7.42 7.57
CA LEU A 141 1.58 8.77 7.13
C LEU A 141 1.81 9.84 8.21
N PHE A 142 1.55 9.51 9.46
CA PHE A 142 1.56 10.45 10.58
C PHE A 142 2.61 10.13 11.65
N GLY A 143 3.52 9.20 11.38
CA GLY A 143 4.50 8.71 12.37
C GLY A 143 5.33 9.83 13.00
N GLY A 144 5.81 10.80 12.21
CA GLY A 144 6.53 11.96 12.72
C GLY A 144 5.70 12.80 13.69
N PHE A 145 4.47 13.13 13.30
CA PHE A 145 3.53 13.86 14.16
C PHE A 145 3.18 13.06 15.43
N LEU A 146 2.87 11.78 15.29
CA LEU A 146 2.51 10.92 16.42
C LEU A 146 3.65 10.81 17.43
N ARG A 147 4.89 10.60 16.97
CA ARG A 147 6.07 10.53 17.86
C ARG A 147 6.28 11.85 18.58
N ALA A 148 6.24 12.98 17.87
CA ALA A 148 6.41 14.30 18.45
C ALA A 148 5.31 14.63 19.48
N SER A 149 4.05 14.33 19.16
CA SER A 149 2.92 14.66 20.05
C SER A 149 2.81 13.76 21.27
N THR A 150 3.47 12.60 21.26
CA THR A 150 3.46 11.62 22.38
C THR A 150 4.80 11.52 23.13
N GLY A 151 5.81 12.34 22.77
CA GLY A 151 7.12 12.33 23.41
C GLY A 151 7.93 11.07 23.11
N LEU A 152 7.82 10.53 21.90
CA LEU A 152 8.51 9.32 21.44
C LEU A 152 9.57 9.61 20.37
N GLU A 153 10.09 10.84 20.29
CA GLU A 153 11.07 11.25 19.28
C GLU A 153 12.42 10.54 19.44
N ASP A 154 12.78 10.20 20.67
CA ASP A 154 14.02 9.52 21.02
C ASP A 154 13.97 7.99 20.84
N LEU A 155 12.77 7.43 20.56
CA LEU A 155 12.62 6.01 20.36
C LEU A 155 13.28 5.56 19.05
N ASP A 156 14.25 4.65 19.15
CA ASP A 156 14.92 4.10 17.96
C ASP A 156 13.96 3.29 17.07
N ASP A 157 14.24 3.27 15.76
CA ASP A 157 13.36 2.67 14.77
C ASP A 157 13.16 1.15 14.96
N ARG A 158 14.14 0.44 15.52
CA ARG A 158 14.02 -1.00 15.78
C ARG A 158 13.06 -1.29 16.92
N THR A 159 13.16 -0.53 18.00
CA THR A 159 12.25 -0.63 19.16
C THR A 159 10.84 -0.23 18.74
N PHE A 160 10.72 0.84 17.96
CA PHE A 160 9.45 1.29 17.39
C PHE A 160 8.80 0.20 16.50
N ALA A 161 9.53 -0.34 15.53
CA ALA A 161 9.02 -1.40 14.64
C ALA A 161 8.56 -2.65 15.42
N ARG A 162 9.30 -3.02 16.48
CA ARG A 162 8.92 -4.13 17.37
C ARG A 162 7.61 -3.84 18.10
N SER A 163 7.44 -2.61 18.61
CA SER A 163 6.21 -2.20 19.30
C SER A 163 4.99 -2.25 18.36
N VAL A 164 5.11 -1.71 17.15
CA VAL A 164 4.06 -1.79 16.13
C VAL A 164 3.75 -3.24 15.78
N GLY A 165 4.77 -4.08 15.53
CA GLY A 165 4.60 -5.50 15.25
C GLY A 165 3.88 -6.26 16.36
N THR A 166 4.21 -5.97 17.63
CA THR A 166 3.51 -6.57 18.80
C THR A 166 2.04 -6.14 18.84
N THR A 167 1.74 -4.89 18.52
CA THR A 167 0.36 -4.40 18.49
C THR A 167 -0.42 -5.03 17.34
N VAL A 168 0.19 -5.14 16.15
CA VAL A 168 -0.39 -5.86 15.01
C VAL A 168 -0.70 -7.31 15.38
N ALA A 169 0.24 -8.02 16.01
CA ALA A 169 0.01 -9.40 16.44
C ALA A 169 -1.22 -9.52 17.36
N LYS A 170 -1.37 -8.60 18.32
CA LYS A 170 -2.56 -8.58 19.20
C LYS A 170 -3.86 -8.28 18.46
N ILE A 171 -3.84 -7.39 17.47
CA ILE A 171 -5.03 -7.09 16.64
C ILE A 171 -5.44 -8.32 15.82
N LEU A 172 -4.47 -9.12 15.38
CA LEU A 172 -4.70 -10.33 14.59
C LEU A 172 -5.08 -11.56 15.43
N GLU A 173 -5.03 -11.47 16.76
CA GLU A 173 -5.57 -12.50 17.65
C GLU A 173 -7.10 -12.37 17.77
N PRO A 174 -7.84 -13.49 17.88
CA PRO A 174 -9.28 -13.43 18.11
C PRO A 174 -9.58 -12.75 19.45
N GLU A 175 -10.62 -11.90 19.48
CA GLU A 175 -11.13 -11.38 20.74
C GLU A 175 -11.56 -12.56 21.62
N ALA A 176 -11.13 -12.56 22.88
CA ALA A 176 -11.64 -13.50 23.87
C ALA A 176 -13.18 -13.35 23.94
N PRO A 177 -13.95 -14.45 24.01
CA PRO A 177 -15.39 -14.35 24.18
C PRO A 177 -15.67 -13.47 25.40
N ALA A 178 -16.57 -12.47 25.22
CA ALA A 178 -17.01 -11.65 26.32
C ALA A 178 -17.49 -12.57 27.44
N ALA A 179 -16.92 -12.44 28.63
CA ALA A 179 -17.43 -13.13 29.80
C ALA A 179 -18.85 -12.62 30.05
N GLU A 180 -19.85 -13.55 29.92
CA GLU A 180 -21.23 -13.31 30.29
C GLU A 180 -21.38 -13.08 31.81
#